data_918160e0a568193342a8a0a66b5905ef
#
_entry.id   918160e0a568193342a8a0a66b5905ef
#
_cell.length_a   1.000
_cell.length_b   1.000
_cell.length_c   1.000
_cell.angle_alpha   90.00
_cell.angle_beta   90.00
_cell.angle_gamma   90.00
#
_symmetry.space_group_name_H-M   'P 1'
#
loop_
_entity.id
_entity.type
_entity.pdbx_description
1 polymer ?
#
loop_
_entity_poly.entity_id
_entity_poly.type
_entity_poly.pdbx_seq_one_letter_code
_entity_poly.pdbx_strand_id
1 'polypeptide(L)'
;MFTKYLAGSCSPAEWEELLVLIGAMDENDAETLTGPLHQLWLKAGNKEANTQSPFFEREKLYSSIVAKREAEATPVRRIKWWHIAVAAVFIGIVITAGLVVLKDNPAATPVASKPDATSPDKIRPGTDKAVLTLANGQQIILDSTATGAITKQGNTTILNFNGKLTYEGSKKTSAGSELTYNTVTTANANQYQLILGDGSKVWLNAASSIRFPTEFIGDRRTVEITGEAYFEVTHDQMKPFHVKVNGADIEVLGTHFNVNAYSDEATIKASLLEGAVRITAKGKSDELAPGQEANISPAGGLAVLPGNVEMSVAWVKGYFQFDQAPLPVIMRQIGRWYDLDIKYERGIVPDRIFKGKIQRSLPLSGILNLLRKGDIEFRVEGKALVITG
;
A
#
# COMPACT_ATOMS: atom_id res chain seq x y z
N MET A 1 21.17 7.16 8.13
CA MET A 1 22.48 7.58 7.63
C MET A 1 22.93 6.77 6.41
N PHE A 2 23.05 5.44 6.46
CA PHE A 2 23.40 4.58 5.32
C PHE A 2 22.51 4.79 4.07
N THR A 3 21.19 4.95 4.26
CA THR A 3 20.23 5.19 3.17
C THR A 3 20.48 6.52 2.47
N LYS A 4 20.82 7.57 3.23
CA LYS A 4 21.19 8.89 2.68
C LYS A 4 22.49 8.83 1.88
N TYR A 5 23.44 8.00 2.33
CA TYR A 5 24.69 7.76 1.61
C TYR A 5 24.43 7.10 0.26
N LEU A 6 23.65 6.00 0.24
CA LEU A 6 23.29 5.28 -1.00
C LEU A 6 22.49 6.16 -1.97
N ALA A 7 21.68 7.09 -1.44
CA ALA A 7 20.93 8.07 -2.24
C ALA A 7 21.76 9.30 -2.66
N GLY A 8 23.03 9.42 -2.23
CA GLY A 8 23.89 10.57 -2.52
C GLY A 8 23.44 11.88 -1.85
N SER A 9 22.65 11.81 -0.78
CA SER A 9 22.01 12.97 -0.13
C SER A 9 22.56 13.27 1.28
N CYS A 10 23.69 12.68 1.68
CA CYS A 10 24.37 12.99 2.95
C CYS A 10 24.92 14.40 2.96
N SER A 11 24.67 15.14 4.05
CA SER A 11 25.40 16.38 4.35
C SER A 11 26.86 16.07 4.77
N PRO A 12 27.78 17.05 4.72
CA PRO A 12 29.16 16.84 5.17
C PRO A 12 29.28 16.34 6.61
N ALA A 13 28.45 16.87 7.52
CA ALA A 13 28.44 16.44 8.92
C ALA A 13 27.93 14.99 9.09
N GLU A 14 26.86 14.61 8.38
CA GLU A 14 26.31 13.25 8.38
C GLU A 14 27.28 12.26 7.74
N TRP A 15 28.10 12.71 6.81
CA TRP A 15 29.15 11.90 6.19
C TRP A 15 30.29 11.58 7.19
N GLU A 16 30.75 12.57 7.95
CA GLU A 16 31.76 12.36 8.98
C GLU A 16 31.27 11.42 10.08
N GLU A 17 30.02 11.60 10.53
CA GLU A 17 29.40 10.71 11.50
C GLU A 17 29.25 9.27 10.98
N LEU A 18 28.93 9.11 9.70
CA LEU A 18 28.87 7.81 9.04
C LEU A 18 30.22 7.12 8.99
N LEU A 19 31.29 7.85 8.68
CA LEU A 19 32.66 7.31 8.65
C LEU A 19 33.15 6.86 10.04
N VAL A 20 32.77 7.61 11.09
CA VAL A 20 33.09 7.25 12.49
C VAL A 20 32.35 5.95 12.87
N LEU A 21 31.07 5.83 12.52
CA LEU A 21 30.27 4.64 12.78
C LEU A 21 30.82 3.41 12.04
N ILE A 22 31.16 3.54 10.76
CA ILE A 22 31.73 2.46 9.95
C ILE A 22 33.13 2.07 10.47
N GLY A 23 33.95 3.04 10.86
CA GLY A 23 35.29 2.78 11.40
C GLY A 23 35.30 2.15 12.79
N ALA A 24 34.16 2.24 13.52
CA ALA A 24 33.99 1.61 14.83
C ALA A 24 33.38 0.20 14.78
N MET A 25 32.96 -0.29 13.61
CA MET A 25 32.41 -1.64 13.42
C MET A 25 33.51 -2.70 13.51
N ASP A 26 33.21 -3.83 14.13
CA ASP A 26 34.07 -4.98 14.14
C ASP A 26 34.01 -5.80 12.84
N GLU A 27 34.87 -6.78 12.69
CA GLU A 27 35.01 -7.60 11.48
C GLU A 27 33.72 -8.45 11.21
N ASN A 28 33.07 -8.92 12.28
CA ASN A 28 31.82 -9.71 12.19
C ASN A 28 30.64 -8.87 11.74
N ASP A 29 30.53 -7.64 12.25
CA ASP A 29 29.48 -6.70 11.84
C ASP A 29 29.71 -6.21 10.40
N ALA A 30 30.97 -6.06 9.98
CA ALA A 30 31.32 -5.63 8.63
C ALA A 30 31.00 -6.67 7.54
N GLU A 31 31.00 -7.96 7.85
CA GLU A 31 30.57 -9.03 6.93
C GLU A 31 29.08 -8.92 6.55
N THR A 32 28.28 -8.26 7.37
CA THR A 32 26.86 -7.99 7.06
C THR A 32 26.66 -6.86 6.06
N LEU A 33 27.70 -6.04 5.81
CA LEU A 33 27.65 -4.94 4.86
C LEU A 33 27.76 -5.45 3.42
N THR A 34 26.88 -4.99 2.55
CA THR A 34 26.87 -5.39 1.13
C THR A 34 27.26 -4.24 0.20
N GLY A 35 27.95 -4.56 -0.89
CA GLY A 35 28.26 -3.64 -1.98
C GLY A 35 29.04 -2.38 -1.57
N PRO A 36 28.52 -1.17 -1.85
CA PRO A 36 29.25 0.08 -1.61
C PRO A 36 29.66 0.35 -0.16
N LEU A 37 28.88 -0.17 0.81
CA LEU A 37 29.15 0.01 2.24
C LEU A 37 30.34 -0.84 2.71
N HIS A 38 30.48 -2.05 2.21
CA HIS A 38 31.65 -2.91 2.49
C HIS A 38 32.94 -2.27 1.95
N GLN A 39 32.89 -1.69 0.76
CA GLN A 39 34.02 -0.95 0.18
C GLN A 39 34.41 0.28 1.02
N LEU A 40 33.45 0.95 1.61
CA LEU A 40 33.67 2.08 2.52
C LEU A 40 34.33 1.64 3.83
N TRP A 41 33.92 0.51 4.39
CA TRP A 41 34.54 -0.07 5.59
C TRP A 41 36.01 -0.45 5.35
N LEU A 42 36.31 -1.11 4.22
CA LEU A 42 37.67 -1.46 3.82
C LEU A 42 38.56 -0.21 3.67
N LYS A 43 38.03 0.90 3.18
CA LYS A 43 38.76 2.18 3.07
C LYS A 43 38.95 2.88 4.40
N ALA A 44 37.95 2.82 5.30
CA ALA A 44 38.02 3.44 6.63
C ALA A 44 38.98 2.71 7.58
N GLY A 45 39.14 1.39 7.44
CA GLY A 45 40.07 0.55 8.22
C GLY A 45 41.56 0.71 7.87
N ASN A 46 41.90 1.22 6.68
CA ASN A 46 43.26 1.49 6.27
C ASN A 46 43.75 2.84 6.79
N LYS A 47 44.33 2.90 7.97
CA LYS A 47 44.82 4.10 8.68
C LYS A 47 46.02 4.84 8.01
N GLU A 48 46.36 4.55 6.78
CA GLU A 48 47.45 5.21 6.02
C GLU A 48 46.90 5.96 4.78
N ALA A 49 45.80 6.62 4.86
CA ALA A 49 45.33 7.49 3.80
C ALA A 49 45.36 8.97 4.23
N ASN A 50 46.48 9.58 3.83
CA ASN A 50 46.79 10.99 3.63
C ASN A 50 45.56 11.92 3.58
N THR A 51 45.64 13.01 4.37
CA THR A 51 44.74 14.16 4.51
C THR A 51 44.42 14.87 3.16
N GLN A 52 43.67 14.25 2.26
CA GLN A 52 43.00 14.93 1.17
C GLN A 52 41.49 14.68 1.31
N SER A 53 40.75 15.77 1.53
CA SER A 53 39.30 15.81 1.70
C SER A 53 38.58 15.04 0.59
N PRO A 54 37.62 14.15 0.92
CA PRO A 54 36.82 13.39 -0.06
C PRO A 54 36.01 14.28 -1.02
N PHE A 55 36.01 15.59 -0.78
CA PHE A 55 35.33 16.58 -1.62
C PHE A 55 35.93 16.71 -3.02
N PHE A 56 37.23 16.48 -3.17
CA PHE A 56 37.93 16.65 -4.45
C PHE A 56 37.68 15.48 -5.43
N GLU A 57 37.48 14.27 -4.93
CA GLU A 57 37.15 13.11 -5.79
C GLU A 57 35.68 13.13 -6.24
N ARG A 58 34.80 13.75 -5.45
CA ARG A 58 33.37 13.85 -5.79
C ARG A 58 33.15 14.78 -6.99
N GLU A 59 33.88 15.86 -7.09
CA GLU A 59 33.79 16.81 -8.22
C GLU A 59 34.30 16.18 -9.52
N LYS A 60 35.37 15.36 -9.44
CA LYS A 60 35.87 14.57 -10.55
C LYS A 60 34.90 13.47 -11.00
N LEU A 61 34.24 12.81 -10.04
CA LEU A 61 33.24 11.78 -10.34
C LEU A 61 31.98 12.40 -10.95
N TYR A 62 31.54 13.54 -10.41
CA TYR A 62 30.38 14.28 -10.92
C TYR A 62 30.64 14.83 -12.34
N SER A 63 31.79 15.39 -12.58
CA SER A 63 32.19 15.88 -13.91
C SER A 63 32.33 14.73 -14.92
N SER A 64 32.79 13.55 -14.52
CA SER A 64 32.88 12.38 -15.40
C SER A 64 31.51 11.77 -15.75
N ILE A 65 30.54 11.83 -14.81
CA ILE A 65 29.16 11.38 -15.05
C ILE A 65 28.42 12.36 -15.97
N VAL A 66 28.59 13.66 -15.75
CA VAL A 66 27.99 14.70 -16.61
C VAL A 66 28.59 14.66 -18.02
N ALA A 67 29.91 14.54 -18.17
CA ALA A 67 30.58 14.42 -19.45
C ALA A 67 30.17 13.15 -20.23
N LYS A 68 29.93 12.02 -19.54
CA LYS A 68 29.44 10.79 -20.15
C LYS A 68 27.99 10.92 -20.64
N ARG A 69 27.16 11.68 -19.92
CA ARG A 69 25.77 11.96 -20.31
C ARG A 69 25.69 12.92 -21.51
N GLU A 70 26.60 13.88 -21.64
CA GLU A 70 26.70 14.78 -22.80
C GLU A 70 27.29 14.08 -24.04
N ALA A 71 28.16 13.09 -23.85
CA ALA A 71 28.75 12.31 -24.95
C ALA A 71 27.75 11.27 -25.55
N GLU A 72 26.71 10.87 -24.82
CA GLU A 72 25.67 9.95 -25.30
C GLU A 72 24.46 10.67 -25.96
N ALA A 73 24.50 12.01 -26.11
CA ALA A 73 23.50 12.74 -26.86
C ALA A 73 23.65 12.42 -28.35
N THR A 74 22.89 11.50 -28.86
CA THR A 74 22.85 11.14 -30.29
C THR A 74 22.50 12.34 -31.14
N PRO A 75 23.25 12.62 -32.22
CA PRO A 75 22.97 13.75 -33.08
C PRO A 75 21.60 13.60 -33.76
N VAL A 76 20.73 14.55 -33.56
CA VAL A 76 19.43 14.63 -34.25
C VAL A 76 19.68 14.72 -35.76
N ARG A 77 19.50 13.59 -36.44
CA ARG A 77 19.66 13.49 -37.89
C ARG A 77 18.53 14.29 -38.54
N ARG A 78 18.84 15.46 -39.13
CA ARG A 78 17.88 16.24 -39.91
C ARG A 78 17.39 15.41 -41.10
N ILE A 79 16.13 14.96 -41.03
CA ILE A 79 15.45 14.27 -42.14
C ILE A 79 15.25 15.29 -43.27
N LYS A 80 15.82 15.03 -44.44
CA LYS A 80 15.64 15.90 -45.62
C LYS A 80 14.20 15.79 -46.09
N TRP A 81 13.54 16.91 -46.33
CA TRP A 81 12.12 17.04 -46.70
C TRP A 81 11.67 16.15 -47.85
N TRP A 82 12.57 15.76 -48.74
CA TRP A 82 12.25 14.92 -49.89
C TRP A 82 11.86 13.49 -49.50
N HIS A 83 12.34 12.97 -48.37
CA HIS A 83 11.90 11.66 -47.83
C HIS A 83 10.46 11.67 -47.32
N ILE A 84 9.93 12.83 -46.92
CA ILE A 84 8.55 13.01 -46.51
C ILE A 84 7.60 12.93 -47.73
N ALA A 85 8.02 13.46 -48.86
CA ALA A 85 7.25 13.42 -50.10
C ALA A 85 7.11 11.98 -50.67
N VAL A 86 8.17 11.16 -50.57
CA VAL A 86 8.12 9.75 -50.99
C VAL A 86 7.24 8.90 -50.07
N ALA A 87 7.28 9.14 -48.76
CA ALA A 87 6.42 8.44 -47.79
C ALA A 87 4.93 8.74 -48.01
N ALA A 88 4.56 9.97 -48.39
CA ALA A 88 3.17 10.36 -48.65
C ALA A 88 2.57 9.62 -49.87
N VAL A 89 3.38 9.37 -50.90
CA VAL A 89 2.95 8.62 -52.08
C VAL A 89 2.73 7.15 -51.75
N PHE A 90 3.60 6.53 -50.94
CA PHE A 90 3.41 5.15 -50.47
C PHE A 90 2.19 4.97 -49.61
N ILE A 91 1.92 5.91 -48.69
CA ILE A 91 0.73 5.90 -47.84
C ILE A 91 -0.54 6.04 -48.69
N GLY A 92 -0.54 6.89 -49.71
CA GLY A 92 -1.66 7.04 -50.64
C GLY A 92 -1.97 5.74 -51.40
N ILE A 93 -0.95 5.00 -51.88
CA ILE A 93 -1.10 3.74 -52.58
C ILE A 93 -1.64 2.65 -51.63
N VAL A 94 -1.17 2.58 -50.39
CA VAL A 94 -1.64 1.61 -49.39
C VAL A 94 -3.11 1.88 -49.00
N ILE A 95 -3.50 3.17 -48.89
CA ILE A 95 -4.89 3.52 -48.56
C ILE A 95 -5.83 3.17 -49.73
N THR A 96 -5.44 3.48 -50.96
CA THR A 96 -6.27 3.16 -52.15
C THR A 96 -6.37 1.63 -52.36
N ALA A 97 -5.27 0.90 -52.21
CA ALA A 97 -5.30 -0.58 -52.28
C ALA A 97 -6.15 -1.18 -51.14
N GLY A 98 -6.05 -0.61 -49.91
CA GLY A 98 -6.89 -1.01 -48.78
C GLY A 98 -8.39 -0.78 -49.01
N LEU A 99 -8.77 0.34 -49.59
CA LEU A 99 -10.17 0.68 -49.90
C LEU A 99 -10.76 -0.21 -51.01
N VAL A 100 -9.94 -0.66 -51.95
CA VAL A 100 -10.39 -1.60 -53.01
C VAL A 100 -10.60 -3.02 -52.43
N VAL A 101 -9.71 -3.46 -51.56
CA VAL A 101 -9.82 -4.77 -50.90
C VAL A 101 -10.99 -4.84 -49.90
N LEU A 102 -11.35 -3.69 -49.26
CA LEU A 102 -12.46 -3.62 -48.31
C LEU A 102 -13.85 -3.59 -48.99
N LYS A 103 -13.91 -3.40 -50.32
CA LYS A 103 -15.19 -3.30 -51.04
C LYS A 103 -15.81 -4.63 -51.38
N ASP A 104 -15.06 -5.73 -51.35
CA ASP A 104 -15.50 -7.06 -51.75
C ASP A 104 -15.63 -8.09 -50.64
N ASN A 105 -15.52 -7.63 -49.36
CA ASN A 105 -15.80 -8.55 -48.24
C ASN A 105 -17.25 -8.35 -47.76
N PRO A 106 -18.14 -9.39 -47.93
CA PRO A 106 -19.42 -9.39 -47.27
C PRO A 106 -19.20 -9.30 -45.76
N ALA A 107 -19.91 -8.35 -45.12
CA ALA A 107 -19.83 -8.09 -43.69
C ALA A 107 -19.84 -9.41 -42.91
N ALA A 108 -18.68 -9.79 -42.38
CA ALA A 108 -18.60 -10.83 -41.37
C ALA A 108 -19.43 -10.34 -40.19
N THR A 109 -20.51 -11.01 -39.86
CA THR A 109 -21.26 -10.83 -38.63
C THR A 109 -20.26 -10.80 -37.49
N PRO A 110 -20.34 -9.83 -36.54
CA PRO A 110 -19.46 -9.82 -35.39
C PRO A 110 -19.72 -11.12 -34.62
N VAL A 111 -18.84 -12.08 -34.78
CA VAL A 111 -18.73 -13.19 -33.82
C VAL A 111 -18.39 -12.54 -32.52
N ALA A 112 -19.33 -12.57 -31.57
CA ALA A 112 -19.09 -12.14 -30.22
C ALA A 112 -17.82 -12.86 -29.75
N SER A 113 -16.71 -12.12 -29.67
CA SER A 113 -15.44 -12.63 -29.17
C SER A 113 -15.73 -13.14 -27.75
N LYS A 114 -15.57 -14.45 -27.56
CA LYS A 114 -15.52 -15.02 -26.21
C LYS A 114 -14.56 -14.14 -25.40
N PRO A 115 -14.96 -13.68 -24.21
CA PRO A 115 -14.06 -12.88 -23.39
C PRO A 115 -12.75 -13.65 -23.24
N ASP A 116 -11.64 -12.97 -23.57
CA ASP A 116 -10.30 -13.56 -23.46
C ASP A 116 -10.14 -14.07 -22.02
N ALA A 117 -10.00 -15.37 -21.88
CA ALA A 117 -9.76 -15.99 -20.58
C ALA A 117 -8.39 -15.52 -20.09
N THR A 118 -8.38 -14.53 -19.23
CA THR A 118 -7.15 -14.04 -18.60
C THR A 118 -6.55 -15.19 -17.78
N SER A 119 -5.32 -15.60 -18.10
CA SER A 119 -4.66 -16.66 -17.35
C SER A 119 -4.50 -16.22 -15.87
N PRO A 120 -4.94 -17.03 -14.89
CA PRO A 120 -4.77 -16.75 -13.46
C PRO A 120 -3.31 -16.46 -13.06
N ASP A 121 -2.33 -16.96 -13.80
CA ASP A 121 -0.90 -16.74 -13.58
C ASP A 121 -0.47 -15.29 -13.83
N LYS A 122 -1.24 -14.54 -14.60
CA LYS A 122 -0.98 -13.12 -14.90
C LYS A 122 -1.55 -12.19 -13.85
N ILE A 123 -2.46 -12.66 -13.00
CA ILE A 123 -3.09 -11.84 -11.95
C ILE A 123 -2.16 -11.82 -10.74
N ARG A 124 -1.61 -10.64 -10.49
CA ARG A 124 -0.62 -10.41 -9.43
C ARG A 124 -1.32 -10.13 -8.10
N PRO A 125 -0.67 -10.46 -6.98
CA PRO A 125 -1.14 -10.05 -5.65
C PRO A 125 -1.10 -8.53 -5.50
N GLY A 126 -1.81 -8.03 -4.50
CA GLY A 126 -1.84 -6.63 -4.13
C GLY A 126 -0.47 -6.06 -3.76
N THR A 127 -0.38 -4.74 -3.79
CA THR A 127 0.84 -3.96 -3.56
C THR A 127 0.62 -2.85 -2.53
N ASP A 128 1.71 -2.24 -2.05
CA ASP A 128 1.65 -1.11 -1.12
C ASP A 128 1.45 0.19 -1.89
N LYS A 129 0.17 0.60 -2.04
CA LYS A 129 -0.25 1.83 -2.72
C LYS A 129 -1.48 2.43 -2.05
N ALA A 130 -1.57 3.76 -2.06
CA ALA A 130 -2.76 4.49 -1.62
C ALA A 130 -2.91 5.81 -2.37
N VAL A 131 -4.03 6.47 -2.17
CA VAL A 131 -4.26 7.85 -2.61
C VAL A 131 -4.49 8.70 -1.36
N LEU A 132 -3.67 9.74 -1.20
CA LEU A 132 -3.88 10.79 -0.21
C LEU A 132 -4.71 11.89 -0.84
N THR A 133 -5.89 12.16 -0.27
CA THR A 133 -6.72 13.31 -0.62
C THR A 133 -6.56 14.37 0.46
N LEU A 134 -6.05 15.52 0.09
CA LEU A 134 -5.85 16.66 0.98
C LEU A 134 -7.16 17.41 1.22
N ALA A 135 -7.20 18.28 2.25
CA ALA A 135 -8.37 19.09 2.59
C ALA A 135 -8.89 19.97 1.42
N ASN A 136 -8.00 20.39 0.52
CA ASN A 136 -8.35 21.16 -0.68
C ASN A 136 -8.85 20.31 -1.86
N GLY A 137 -8.98 18.97 -1.68
CA GLY A 137 -9.39 18.02 -2.71
C GLY A 137 -8.25 17.54 -3.62
N GLN A 138 -7.03 18.04 -3.49
CA GLN A 138 -5.90 17.55 -4.26
C GLN A 138 -5.61 16.09 -3.92
N GLN A 139 -5.41 15.26 -4.93
CA GLN A 139 -5.06 13.86 -4.79
C GLN A 139 -3.59 13.61 -5.10
N ILE A 140 -2.94 12.82 -4.27
CA ILE A 140 -1.53 12.45 -4.38
C ILE A 140 -1.42 10.94 -4.29
N ILE A 141 -0.82 10.32 -5.30
CA ILE A 141 -0.58 8.87 -5.30
C ILE A 141 0.60 8.59 -4.39
N LEU A 142 0.37 7.66 -3.45
CA LEU A 142 1.37 7.17 -2.51
C LEU A 142 1.80 5.78 -2.97
N ASP A 143 3.07 5.64 -3.28
CA ASP A 143 3.69 4.34 -3.58
C ASP A 143 5.03 4.21 -2.86
N SER A 144 5.62 3.02 -2.90
CA SER A 144 6.90 2.74 -2.23
C SER A 144 8.10 3.39 -2.92
N THR A 145 7.94 3.95 -4.12
CA THR A 145 9.04 4.52 -4.91
C THR A 145 9.28 5.99 -4.62
N ALA A 146 8.24 6.73 -4.21
CA ALA A 146 8.36 8.14 -3.87
C ALA A 146 8.91 8.29 -2.44
N THR A 147 10.00 9.04 -2.28
CA THR A 147 10.58 9.34 -0.97
C THR A 147 10.85 10.84 -0.87
N GLY A 148 10.39 11.47 0.23
CA GLY A 148 10.62 12.88 0.51
C GLY A 148 9.38 13.64 0.95
N ALA A 149 9.50 14.97 1.04
CA ALA A 149 8.40 15.85 1.36
C ALA A 149 7.38 15.89 0.22
N ILE A 150 6.12 15.54 0.53
CA ILE A 150 5.01 15.59 -0.42
C ILE A 150 4.45 17.01 -0.50
N THR A 151 4.09 17.57 0.67
CA THR A 151 3.46 18.89 0.79
C THR A 151 3.51 19.38 2.22
N LYS A 152 3.17 20.66 2.41
CA LYS A 152 3.01 21.27 3.72
C LYS A 152 1.59 21.81 3.86
N GLN A 153 0.92 21.49 4.97
CA GLN A 153 -0.40 22.00 5.33
C GLN A 153 -0.32 22.69 6.69
N GLY A 154 -0.44 24.02 6.71
CA GLY A 154 -0.23 24.81 7.93
C GLY A 154 1.19 24.58 8.49
N ASN A 155 1.25 24.11 9.74
CA ASN A 155 2.51 23.78 10.42
C ASN A 155 2.94 22.30 10.27
N THR A 156 2.15 21.48 9.58
CA THR A 156 2.42 20.05 9.41
C THR A 156 3.06 19.79 8.04
N THR A 157 4.21 19.13 8.04
CA THR A 157 4.86 18.62 6.83
C THR A 157 4.44 17.18 6.61
N ILE A 158 3.97 16.86 5.42
CA ILE A 158 3.58 15.52 5.01
C ILE A 158 4.72 14.91 4.24
N LEU A 159 5.24 13.81 4.73
CA LEU A 159 6.38 13.08 4.16
C LEU A 159 5.93 11.70 3.70
N ASN A 160 6.47 11.24 2.58
CA ASN A 160 6.48 9.82 2.22
C ASN A 160 7.91 9.31 2.40
N PHE A 161 8.09 8.37 3.30
CA PHE A 161 9.40 7.78 3.55
C PHE A 161 9.30 6.25 3.47
N ASN A 162 10.02 5.65 2.51
CA ASN A 162 10.00 4.21 2.26
C ASN A 162 8.57 3.63 2.13
N GLY A 163 7.71 4.31 1.38
CA GLY A 163 6.32 3.88 1.19
C GLY A 163 5.43 4.04 2.42
N LYS A 164 5.83 4.85 3.40
CA LYS A 164 5.04 5.16 4.59
C LYS A 164 4.78 6.66 4.66
N LEU A 165 3.52 7.02 4.79
CA LEU A 165 3.10 8.40 4.99
C LEU A 165 3.31 8.79 6.46
N THR A 166 3.98 9.91 6.68
CA THR A 166 4.25 10.44 8.02
C THR A 166 3.85 11.91 8.09
N TYR A 167 3.24 12.29 9.21
CA TYR A 167 2.85 13.66 9.53
C TYR A 167 3.79 14.22 10.58
N GLU A 168 4.63 15.17 10.18
CA GLU A 168 5.53 15.88 11.11
C GLU A 168 4.97 17.28 11.36
N GLY A 169 4.35 17.47 12.52
CA GLY A 169 3.82 18.76 12.97
C GLY A 169 4.85 19.53 13.80
N SER A 170 4.87 20.87 13.67
CA SER A 170 5.54 21.73 14.64
C SER A 170 4.74 21.73 15.95
N LYS A 171 5.40 21.51 17.10
CA LYS A 171 4.79 21.54 18.45
C LYS A 171 4.15 22.90 18.85
N LYS A 172 4.21 23.92 17.99
CA LYS A 172 3.59 25.22 18.22
C LYS A 172 2.26 25.30 17.50
N THR A 173 1.19 24.98 18.20
CA THR A 173 -0.19 25.25 17.74
C THR A 173 -0.36 26.77 17.69
N SER A 174 -0.50 27.35 16.50
CA SER A 174 -0.93 28.74 16.38
C SER A 174 -2.41 28.79 16.74
N ALA A 175 -2.78 29.55 17.75
CA ALA A 175 -4.17 29.80 18.09
C ALA A 175 -4.86 30.40 16.86
N GLY A 176 -5.84 29.64 16.28
CA GLY A 176 -6.58 30.05 15.07
C GLY A 176 -6.31 29.19 13.81
N SER A 177 -5.53 28.11 13.91
CA SER A 177 -5.39 27.17 12.77
C SER A 177 -6.71 26.47 12.50
N GLU A 178 -7.24 26.60 11.29
CA GLU A 178 -8.42 25.86 10.84
C GLU A 178 -8.12 24.35 10.81
N LEU A 179 -8.99 23.56 11.43
CA LEU A 179 -8.84 22.12 11.49
C LEU A 179 -9.08 21.51 10.09
N THR A 180 -8.03 21.06 9.46
CA THR A 180 -8.07 20.43 8.14
C THR A 180 -8.01 18.92 8.24
N TYR A 181 -8.76 18.23 7.36
CA TYR A 181 -8.82 16.77 7.33
C TYR A 181 -8.25 16.25 6.02
N ASN A 182 -7.48 15.19 6.13
CA ASN A 182 -7.00 14.41 5.00
C ASN A 182 -7.64 13.02 5.01
N THR A 183 -7.69 12.40 3.82
CA THR A 183 -8.15 11.03 3.67
C THR A 183 -7.10 10.22 2.94
N VAL A 184 -6.75 9.05 3.47
CA VAL A 184 -5.95 8.05 2.77
C VAL A 184 -6.86 6.89 2.39
N THR A 185 -6.84 6.52 1.10
CA THR A 185 -7.68 5.45 0.55
C THR A 185 -6.83 4.43 -0.19
N THR A 186 -7.06 3.16 0.09
CA THR A 186 -6.54 2.02 -0.67
C THR A 186 -7.62 1.50 -1.61
N ALA A 187 -7.28 1.27 -2.87
CA ALA A 187 -8.15 0.54 -3.79
C ALA A 187 -8.09 -0.98 -3.52
N ASN A 188 -8.89 -1.77 -4.26
CA ASN A 188 -8.64 -3.20 -4.38
C ASN A 188 -7.20 -3.44 -4.82
N ALA A 189 -6.64 -4.59 -4.48
CA ALA A 189 -5.24 -4.97 -4.71
C ALA A 189 -4.21 -3.99 -4.13
N ASN A 190 -4.58 -3.20 -3.14
CA ASN A 190 -3.65 -2.30 -2.46
C ASN A 190 -3.82 -2.35 -0.94
N GLN A 191 -2.71 -2.20 -0.24
CA GLN A 191 -2.67 -1.93 1.20
C GLN A 191 -1.71 -0.78 1.44
N TYR A 192 -1.76 -0.15 2.62
CA TYR A 192 -0.84 0.95 2.92
C TYR A 192 -0.65 1.15 4.41
N GLN A 193 0.55 1.58 4.81
CA GLN A 193 0.87 1.95 6.18
C GLN A 193 1.07 3.45 6.30
N LEU A 194 0.50 4.06 7.34
CA LEU A 194 0.72 5.47 7.67
C LEU A 194 0.99 5.68 9.16
N ILE A 195 1.66 6.79 9.48
CA ILE A 195 1.92 7.25 10.83
C ILE A 195 1.22 8.60 10.99
N LEU A 196 0.31 8.67 11.95
CA LEU A 196 -0.45 9.87 12.27
C LEU A 196 0.40 10.89 13.04
N GLY A 197 -0.08 12.12 13.17
CA GLY A 197 0.64 13.22 13.84
C GLY A 197 0.92 12.99 15.33
N ASP A 198 0.22 12.07 15.99
CA ASP A 198 0.47 11.65 17.39
C ASP A 198 1.45 10.46 17.50
N GLY A 199 1.99 9.97 16.39
CA GLY A 199 2.86 8.80 16.31
C GLY A 199 2.13 7.46 16.24
N SER A 200 0.81 7.45 16.29
CA SER A 200 0.01 6.22 16.08
C SER A 200 0.22 5.68 14.68
N LYS A 201 0.39 4.35 14.57
CA LYS A 201 0.56 3.68 13.29
C LYS A 201 -0.74 3.02 12.86
N VAL A 202 -1.04 3.12 11.58
CA VAL A 202 -2.25 2.56 10.98
C VAL A 202 -1.87 1.80 9.72
N TRP A 203 -2.38 0.58 9.57
CA TRP A 203 -2.36 -0.18 8.33
C TRP A 203 -3.75 -0.23 7.75
N LEU A 204 -3.90 0.10 6.49
CA LEU A 204 -5.14 -0.04 5.73
C LEU A 204 -5.03 -1.27 4.84
N ASN A 205 -6.00 -2.18 4.94
CA ASN A 205 -6.13 -3.30 4.03
C ASN A 205 -6.70 -2.86 2.68
N ALA A 206 -6.90 -3.77 1.73
CA ALA A 206 -7.48 -3.46 0.42
C ALA A 206 -8.92 -2.89 0.54
N ALA A 207 -9.28 -1.96 -0.36
CA ALA A 207 -10.58 -1.30 -0.38
C ALA A 207 -10.96 -0.62 0.96
N SER A 208 -10.03 0.10 1.58
CA SER A 208 -10.20 0.74 2.89
C SER A 208 -9.86 2.22 2.84
N SER A 209 -10.34 2.98 3.81
CA SER A 209 -10.00 4.38 3.95
C SER A 209 -9.88 4.80 5.41
N ILE A 210 -9.08 5.84 5.65
CA ILE A 210 -9.03 6.55 6.92
C ILE A 210 -9.08 8.05 6.67
N ARG A 211 -9.98 8.76 7.37
CA ARG A 211 -10.09 10.21 7.41
C ARG A 211 -9.64 10.70 8.78
N PHE A 212 -8.73 11.63 8.83
CA PHE A 212 -8.11 12.11 10.06
C PHE A 212 -7.70 13.58 9.93
N PRO A 213 -7.63 14.33 11.04
CA PRO A 213 -7.16 15.71 11.04
C PRO A 213 -5.63 15.76 10.86
N THR A 214 -5.13 16.80 10.23
CA THR A 214 -3.68 17.04 10.08
C THR A 214 -2.99 17.20 11.44
N GLU A 215 -3.72 17.64 12.45
CA GLU A 215 -3.27 17.77 13.83
C GLU A 215 -4.44 17.44 14.77
N PHE A 216 -4.19 16.63 15.79
CA PHE A 216 -5.19 16.35 16.80
C PHE A 216 -5.26 17.52 17.81
N ILE A 217 -6.29 18.37 17.70
CA ILE A 217 -6.55 19.51 18.59
C ILE A 217 -7.66 19.11 19.59
N GLY A 218 -7.66 19.73 20.79
CA GLY A 218 -8.67 19.47 21.81
C GLY A 218 -8.36 18.25 22.70
N ASP A 219 -9.42 17.67 23.27
CA ASP A 219 -9.39 16.67 24.35
C ASP A 219 -9.39 15.22 23.86
N ARG A 220 -9.48 14.99 22.55
CA ARG A 220 -9.53 13.64 21.94
C ARG A 220 -8.84 13.58 20.59
N ARG A 221 -8.46 12.38 20.18
CA ARG A 221 -7.90 12.07 18.86
C ARG A 221 -8.94 11.26 18.07
N THR A 222 -9.56 11.87 17.07
CA THR A 222 -10.66 11.18 16.34
C THR A 222 -10.26 10.94 14.90
N VAL A 223 -10.47 9.70 14.44
CA VAL A 223 -10.36 9.28 13.03
C VAL A 223 -11.65 8.58 12.60
N GLU A 224 -11.91 8.54 11.30
CA GLU A 224 -13.04 7.84 10.69
C GLU A 224 -12.49 6.80 9.70
N ILE A 225 -13.03 5.58 9.69
CA ILE A 225 -12.59 4.52 8.78
C ILE A 225 -13.74 3.89 8.00
N THR A 226 -13.38 3.34 6.83
CA THR A 226 -14.18 2.35 6.10
C THR A 226 -13.28 1.16 5.74
N GLY A 227 -13.87 -0.02 5.51
CA GLY A 227 -13.10 -1.22 5.20
C GLY A 227 -12.39 -1.80 6.43
N GLU A 228 -11.13 -2.16 6.31
CA GLU A 228 -10.36 -2.81 7.39
C GLU A 228 -9.08 -2.06 7.71
N ALA A 229 -8.86 -1.81 8.99
CA ALA A 229 -7.67 -1.13 9.49
C ALA A 229 -7.15 -1.78 10.79
N TYR A 230 -5.83 -1.90 10.89
CA TYR A 230 -5.13 -2.27 12.10
C TYR A 230 -4.43 -1.04 12.68
N PHE A 231 -4.48 -0.91 13.99
CA PHE A 231 -3.97 0.22 14.74
C PHE A 231 -2.96 -0.20 15.80
N GLU A 232 -1.85 0.55 15.88
CA GLU A 232 -0.96 0.61 17.03
C GLU A 232 -1.02 2.05 17.55
N VAL A 233 -1.90 2.30 18.52
CA VAL A 233 -2.16 3.65 19.03
C VAL A 233 -1.14 4.02 20.10
N THR A 234 -0.52 5.20 19.95
CA THR A 234 0.36 5.78 20.95
C THR A 234 -0.39 6.04 22.26
N HIS A 235 0.18 5.61 23.38
CA HIS A 235 -0.46 5.73 24.69
C HIS A 235 -0.55 7.20 25.14
N ASP A 236 -1.78 7.64 25.46
CA ASP A 236 -2.07 8.95 26.05
C ASP A 236 -3.38 8.89 26.84
N GLN A 237 -3.28 8.88 28.17
CA GLN A 237 -4.43 8.83 29.07
C GLN A 237 -5.26 10.11 29.08
N MET A 238 -4.62 11.26 28.81
CA MET A 238 -5.29 12.56 28.86
C MET A 238 -6.05 12.88 27.57
N LYS A 239 -5.74 12.13 26.47
CA LYS A 239 -6.32 12.40 25.17
C LYS A 239 -6.70 11.09 24.48
N PRO A 240 -7.89 10.53 24.78
CA PRO A 240 -8.37 9.28 24.20
C PRO A 240 -8.38 9.31 22.66
N PHE A 241 -8.15 8.14 22.07
CA PHE A 241 -8.20 7.94 20.63
C PHE A 241 -9.51 7.26 20.24
N HIS A 242 -10.24 7.86 19.31
CA HIS A 242 -11.56 7.41 18.86
C HIS A 242 -11.51 7.00 17.39
N VAL A 243 -11.97 5.78 17.09
CA VAL A 243 -12.20 5.31 15.72
C VAL A 243 -13.71 5.29 15.48
N LYS A 244 -14.19 6.18 14.62
CA LYS A 244 -15.57 6.22 14.17
C LYS A 244 -15.76 5.31 12.95
N VAL A 245 -16.74 4.44 13.00
CA VAL A 245 -17.04 3.49 11.93
C VAL A 245 -18.52 3.10 11.91
N ASN A 246 -19.21 3.42 10.82
CA ASN A 246 -20.62 3.01 10.57
C ASN A 246 -21.54 3.16 11.81
N GLY A 247 -21.44 4.28 12.53
CA GLY A 247 -22.26 4.58 13.71
C GLY A 247 -21.79 3.93 15.02
N ALA A 248 -20.68 3.21 15.01
CA ALA A 248 -19.96 2.79 16.21
C ALA A 248 -18.82 3.75 16.53
N ASP A 249 -18.47 3.81 17.81
CA ASP A 249 -17.33 4.54 18.36
C ASP A 249 -16.46 3.58 19.16
N ILE A 250 -15.20 3.47 18.77
CA ILE A 250 -14.19 2.63 19.40
C ILE A 250 -13.19 3.55 20.08
N GLU A 251 -13.19 3.57 21.42
CA GLU A 251 -12.35 4.43 22.26
C GLU A 251 -11.20 3.62 22.87
N VAL A 252 -9.98 4.15 22.77
CA VAL A 252 -8.76 3.55 23.32
C VAL A 252 -7.82 4.60 23.89
N LEU A 253 -6.93 4.21 24.81
CA LEU A 253 -5.91 5.09 25.37
C LEU A 253 -4.50 4.82 24.84
N GLY A 254 -4.23 3.58 24.37
CA GLY A 254 -2.96 3.11 23.85
C GLY A 254 -3.04 1.60 23.69
N THR A 255 -3.30 1.13 22.48
CA THR A 255 -3.92 -0.18 22.25
C THR A 255 -3.54 -0.69 20.87
N HIS A 256 -3.36 -2.00 20.74
CA HIS A 256 -3.18 -2.70 19.48
C HIS A 256 -4.47 -3.45 19.14
N PHE A 257 -5.14 -3.08 18.06
CA PHE A 257 -6.44 -3.65 17.67
C PHE A 257 -6.69 -3.58 16.17
N ASN A 258 -7.53 -4.49 15.68
CA ASN A 258 -7.99 -4.52 14.29
C ASN A 258 -9.48 -4.19 14.22
N VAL A 259 -9.89 -3.44 13.22
CA VAL A 259 -11.31 -3.18 12.92
C VAL A 259 -11.59 -3.59 11.49
N ASN A 260 -12.50 -4.55 11.30
CA ASN A 260 -13.01 -4.96 10.00
C ASN A 260 -14.46 -4.47 9.87
N ALA A 261 -14.69 -3.53 8.97
CA ALA A 261 -15.96 -2.85 8.79
C ALA A 261 -16.35 -2.72 7.31
N TYR A 262 -16.02 -3.71 6.50
CA TYR A 262 -16.49 -3.76 5.12
C TYR A 262 -18.01 -3.86 5.06
N SER A 263 -18.62 -3.15 4.14
CA SER A 263 -20.08 -3.11 3.98
C SER A 263 -20.69 -4.42 3.45
N ASP A 264 -19.86 -5.28 2.85
CA ASP A 264 -20.22 -6.61 2.36
C ASP A 264 -19.97 -7.73 3.39
N GLU A 265 -19.53 -7.39 4.61
CA GLU A 265 -19.44 -8.31 5.74
C GLU A 265 -20.70 -8.19 6.63
N ALA A 266 -21.07 -9.29 7.27
CA ALA A 266 -22.31 -9.37 8.05
C ALA A 266 -22.31 -8.46 9.30
N THR A 267 -21.13 -8.24 9.90
CA THR A 267 -20.95 -7.45 11.12
C THR A 267 -19.64 -6.66 11.03
N ILE A 268 -19.59 -5.53 11.74
CA ILE A 268 -18.32 -4.89 12.06
C ILE A 268 -17.68 -5.73 13.17
N LYS A 269 -16.39 -6.01 13.02
CA LYS A 269 -15.59 -6.74 13.99
C LYS A 269 -14.47 -5.86 14.52
N ALA A 270 -14.34 -5.77 15.84
CA ALA A 270 -13.20 -5.14 16.49
C ALA A 270 -12.48 -6.18 17.36
N SER A 271 -11.23 -6.47 17.06
CA SER A 271 -10.44 -7.52 17.71
C SER A 271 -9.29 -6.87 18.49
N LEU A 272 -9.21 -7.13 19.79
CA LEU A 272 -8.23 -6.53 20.69
C LEU A 272 -7.04 -7.47 20.93
N LEU A 273 -5.84 -6.99 20.57
CA LEU A 273 -4.59 -7.72 20.78
C LEU A 273 -3.94 -7.33 22.13
N GLU A 274 -3.83 -6.01 22.38
CA GLU A 274 -3.15 -5.46 23.57
C GLU A 274 -3.84 -4.18 24.04
N GLY A 275 -3.89 -3.97 25.36
CA GLY A 275 -4.49 -2.78 25.97
C GLY A 275 -5.95 -2.99 26.37
N ALA A 276 -6.78 -1.96 26.18
CA ALA A 276 -8.21 -1.97 26.46
C ALA A 276 -8.96 -1.19 25.38
N VAL A 277 -10.16 -1.64 25.04
CA VAL A 277 -11.05 -1.00 24.05
C VAL A 277 -12.42 -0.84 24.69
N ARG A 278 -12.98 0.37 24.61
CA ARG A 278 -14.41 0.60 24.87
C ARG A 278 -15.12 0.82 23.54
N ILE A 279 -16.19 0.07 23.32
CA ILE A 279 -17.00 0.17 22.10
C ILE A 279 -18.38 0.67 22.47
N THR A 280 -18.85 1.68 21.74
CA THR A 280 -20.21 2.21 21.86
C THR A 280 -20.91 2.13 20.51
N ALA A 281 -22.06 1.47 20.44
CA ALA A 281 -22.89 1.35 19.23
C ALA A 281 -24.35 1.51 19.59
N LYS A 282 -25.04 2.47 18.93
CA LYS A 282 -26.49 2.76 19.16
C LYS A 282 -26.87 2.83 20.64
N GLY A 283 -26.06 3.50 21.45
CA GLY A 283 -26.31 3.72 22.89
C GLY A 283 -25.98 2.53 23.81
N LYS A 284 -25.52 1.40 23.28
CA LYS A 284 -24.95 0.31 24.05
C LYS A 284 -23.43 0.46 24.09
N SER A 285 -22.84 0.16 25.24
CA SER A 285 -21.40 0.23 25.45
C SER A 285 -20.88 -1.05 26.09
N ASP A 286 -19.73 -1.52 25.66
CA ASP A 286 -19.06 -2.69 26.25
C ASP A 286 -17.53 -2.51 26.17
N GLU A 287 -16.79 -3.30 26.93
CA GLU A 287 -15.33 -3.24 26.98
C GLU A 287 -14.73 -4.60 26.55
N LEU A 288 -13.62 -4.53 25.79
CA LEU A 288 -12.86 -5.71 25.40
C LEU A 288 -11.59 -5.81 26.24
N ALA A 289 -11.32 -7.04 26.66
CA ALA A 289 -10.00 -7.46 27.13
C ALA A 289 -9.17 -8.07 25.98
N PRO A 290 -7.84 -8.13 26.09
CA PRO A 290 -7.00 -8.80 25.12
C PRO A 290 -7.46 -10.25 24.83
N GLY A 291 -7.48 -10.62 23.55
CA GLY A 291 -8.00 -11.92 23.11
C GLY A 291 -9.50 -11.94 22.83
N GLN A 292 -10.21 -10.82 23.01
CA GLN A 292 -11.65 -10.70 22.70
C GLN A 292 -11.91 -9.98 21.38
N GLU A 293 -13.09 -10.26 20.83
CA GLU A 293 -13.64 -9.63 19.63
C GLU A 293 -15.05 -9.13 19.93
N ALA A 294 -15.34 -7.89 19.52
CA ALA A 294 -16.69 -7.38 19.47
C ALA A 294 -17.27 -7.54 18.06
N ASN A 295 -18.51 -8.06 18.01
CA ASN A 295 -19.30 -8.13 16.79
C ASN A 295 -20.46 -7.12 16.89
N ILE A 296 -20.48 -6.16 15.97
CA ILE A 296 -21.50 -5.11 15.91
C ILE A 296 -22.34 -5.35 14.67
N SER A 297 -23.61 -5.68 14.87
CA SER A 297 -24.55 -5.90 13.77
C SER A 297 -25.06 -4.56 13.19
N PRO A 298 -25.50 -4.50 11.92
CA PRO A 298 -26.12 -3.29 11.33
C PRO A 298 -27.32 -2.79 12.10
N ALA A 299 -28.06 -3.69 12.79
CA ALA A 299 -29.16 -3.35 13.67
C ALA A 299 -28.71 -2.70 15.01
N GLY A 300 -27.38 -2.67 15.30
CA GLY A 300 -26.80 -2.13 16.55
C GLY A 300 -26.72 -3.12 17.68
N GLY A 301 -26.84 -4.42 17.40
CA GLY A 301 -26.50 -5.46 18.37
C GLY A 301 -24.99 -5.44 18.62
N LEU A 302 -24.57 -5.40 19.88
CA LEU A 302 -23.18 -5.50 20.32
C LEU A 302 -23.02 -6.77 21.12
N ALA A 303 -22.06 -7.62 20.72
CA ALA A 303 -21.72 -8.87 21.42
C ALA A 303 -20.20 -8.99 21.52
N VAL A 304 -19.71 -9.23 22.74
CA VAL A 304 -18.30 -9.47 23.04
C VAL A 304 -18.07 -10.96 23.25
N LEU A 305 -17.13 -11.53 22.53
CA LEU A 305 -16.84 -12.97 22.54
C LEU A 305 -15.32 -13.20 22.57
N PRO A 306 -14.83 -14.35 23.05
CA PRO A 306 -13.45 -14.77 22.78
C PRO A 306 -13.19 -14.78 21.27
N GLY A 307 -12.10 -14.17 20.81
CA GLY A 307 -11.75 -14.03 19.40
C GLY A 307 -10.42 -14.67 19.05
N ASN A 308 -10.26 -15.07 17.78
CA ASN A 308 -8.94 -15.42 17.26
C ASN A 308 -8.23 -14.16 16.75
N VAL A 309 -7.74 -13.35 17.70
CA VAL A 309 -7.16 -12.03 17.40
C VAL A 309 -5.90 -12.11 16.53
N GLU A 310 -5.13 -13.21 16.63
CA GLU A 310 -3.99 -13.45 15.74
C GLU A 310 -4.42 -13.62 14.27
N MET A 311 -5.58 -14.22 14.05
CA MET A 311 -6.16 -14.38 12.71
C MET A 311 -6.63 -13.05 12.17
N SER A 312 -7.19 -12.16 13.00
CA SER A 312 -7.67 -10.84 12.55
C SER A 312 -6.57 -9.95 12.02
N VAL A 313 -5.30 -10.14 12.42
CA VAL A 313 -4.13 -9.38 11.97
C VAL A 313 -3.20 -10.18 11.05
N ALA A 314 -3.59 -11.37 10.61
CA ALA A 314 -2.78 -12.19 9.71
C ALA A 314 -2.45 -11.46 8.40
N TRP A 315 -3.37 -10.60 7.92
CA TRP A 315 -3.19 -9.81 6.71
C TRP A 315 -2.05 -8.79 6.83
N VAL A 316 -1.85 -8.17 7.99
CA VAL A 316 -0.71 -7.27 8.28
C VAL A 316 0.61 -8.04 8.21
N LYS A 317 0.59 -9.32 8.62
CA LYS A 317 1.73 -10.24 8.58
C LYS A 317 1.93 -10.89 7.19
N GLY A 318 1.14 -10.51 6.17
CA GLY A 318 1.24 -11.00 4.80
C GLY A 318 0.58 -12.36 4.54
N TYR A 319 -0.44 -12.73 5.33
CA TYR A 319 -1.15 -14.01 5.19
C TYR A 319 -2.66 -13.83 5.06
N PHE A 320 -3.30 -14.71 4.30
CA PHE A 320 -4.67 -15.11 4.53
C PHE A 320 -4.66 -16.19 5.59
N GLN A 321 -5.48 -16.07 6.60
CA GLN A 321 -5.64 -17.10 7.62
C GLN A 321 -7.13 -17.34 7.87
N PHE A 322 -7.52 -18.59 7.78
CA PHE A 322 -8.90 -19.04 7.87
C PHE A 322 -9.02 -20.13 8.93
N ASP A 323 -10.07 -20.10 9.72
CA ASP A 323 -10.45 -21.14 10.64
C ASP A 323 -11.97 -21.33 10.57
N GLN A 324 -12.40 -22.49 10.06
CA GLN A 324 -13.80 -22.79 9.79
C GLN A 324 -14.51 -21.70 8.97
N ALA A 325 -13.80 -21.12 7.99
CA ALA A 325 -14.33 -20.02 7.19
C ALA A 325 -15.16 -20.52 6.01
N PRO A 326 -16.42 -20.05 5.86
CA PRO A 326 -17.23 -20.34 4.66
C PRO A 326 -16.60 -19.77 3.40
N LEU A 327 -16.78 -20.46 2.28
CA LEU A 327 -16.23 -20.03 0.98
C LEU A 327 -16.53 -18.57 0.62
N PRO A 328 -17.72 -18.00 0.82
CA PRO A 328 -17.97 -16.60 0.49
C PRO A 328 -17.08 -15.60 1.25
N VAL A 329 -16.74 -15.88 2.51
CA VAL A 329 -15.84 -15.04 3.31
C VAL A 329 -14.44 -15.03 2.69
N ILE A 330 -13.95 -16.20 2.29
CA ILE A 330 -12.65 -16.36 1.63
C ILE A 330 -12.63 -15.63 0.29
N MET A 331 -13.68 -15.81 -0.52
CA MET A 331 -13.76 -15.22 -1.84
C MET A 331 -13.82 -13.69 -1.80
N ARG A 332 -14.51 -13.08 -0.83
CA ARG A 332 -14.48 -11.62 -0.65
C ARG A 332 -13.08 -11.11 -0.35
N GLN A 333 -12.31 -11.79 0.53
CA GLN A 333 -10.92 -11.41 0.81
C GLN A 333 -10.01 -11.55 -0.41
N ILE A 334 -10.16 -12.64 -1.17
CA ILE A 334 -9.43 -12.87 -2.42
C ILE A 334 -9.82 -11.81 -3.46
N GLY A 335 -11.11 -11.54 -3.63
CA GLY A 335 -11.61 -10.52 -4.55
C GLY A 335 -10.99 -9.16 -4.28
N ARG A 336 -10.99 -8.70 -3.02
CA ARG A 336 -10.36 -7.43 -2.62
C ARG A 336 -8.86 -7.41 -2.87
N TRP A 337 -8.15 -8.54 -2.60
CA TRP A 337 -6.69 -8.58 -2.72
C TRP A 337 -6.15 -8.73 -4.14
N TYR A 338 -6.93 -9.35 -5.04
CA TYR A 338 -6.54 -9.55 -6.44
C TYR A 338 -7.33 -8.66 -7.42
N ASP A 339 -8.14 -7.72 -6.92
CA ASP A 339 -9.03 -6.86 -7.71
C ASP A 339 -9.93 -7.66 -8.64
N LEU A 340 -10.69 -8.60 -8.07
CA LEU A 340 -11.56 -9.51 -8.80
C LEU A 340 -13.03 -9.36 -8.37
N ASP A 341 -13.92 -9.39 -9.34
CA ASP A 341 -15.36 -9.53 -9.14
C ASP A 341 -15.72 -10.99 -8.93
N ILE A 342 -16.20 -11.34 -7.74
CA ILE A 342 -16.58 -12.72 -7.40
C ILE A 342 -17.97 -13.00 -7.91
N LYS A 343 -18.12 -14.05 -8.71
CA LYS A 343 -19.40 -14.52 -9.24
C LYS A 343 -19.59 -16.00 -8.95
N TYR A 344 -20.82 -16.37 -8.64
CA TYR A 344 -21.21 -17.78 -8.47
C TYR A 344 -22.05 -18.19 -9.67
N GLU A 345 -21.67 -19.27 -10.32
CA GLU A 345 -22.41 -19.77 -11.48
C GLU A 345 -23.84 -20.12 -11.08
N ARG A 346 -24.81 -19.62 -11.85
CA ARG A 346 -26.26 -19.73 -11.54
C ARG A 346 -26.67 -19.22 -10.17
N GLY A 347 -25.84 -18.40 -9.51
CA GLY A 347 -26.10 -17.90 -8.15
C GLY A 347 -25.98 -18.95 -7.05
N ILE A 348 -25.46 -20.14 -7.36
CA ILE A 348 -25.29 -21.23 -6.37
C ILE A 348 -23.97 -21.04 -5.66
N VAL A 349 -24.04 -20.90 -4.34
CA VAL A 349 -22.87 -20.76 -3.46
C VAL A 349 -22.53 -22.17 -2.91
N PRO A 350 -21.35 -22.73 -3.22
CA PRO A 350 -20.95 -24.01 -2.65
C PRO A 350 -20.85 -23.95 -1.11
N ASP A 351 -21.48 -24.89 -0.42
CA ASP A 351 -21.37 -25.03 1.03
C ASP A 351 -20.06 -25.72 1.37
N ARG A 352 -19.01 -24.95 1.48
CA ARG A 352 -17.66 -25.41 1.80
C ARG A 352 -17.03 -24.55 2.88
N ILE A 353 -16.34 -25.20 3.77
CA ILE A 353 -15.64 -24.58 4.91
C ILE A 353 -14.15 -24.89 4.79
N PHE A 354 -13.33 -23.87 4.99
CA PHE A 354 -11.88 -23.98 4.86
C PHE A 354 -11.16 -23.60 6.16
N LYS A 355 -10.02 -24.26 6.35
CA LYS A 355 -9.07 -23.94 7.41
C LYS A 355 -7.66 -23.94 6.81
N GLY A 356 -6.86 -22.95 7.12
CA GLY A 356 -5.49 -22.86 6.65
C GLY A 356 -4.89 -21.48 6.73
N LYS A 357 -3.59 -21.41 6.41
CA LYS A 357 -2.81 -20.18 6.33
C LYS A 357 -2.07 -20.16 4.99
N ILE A 358 -2.24 -19.08 4.22
CA ILE A 358 -1.74 -18.95 2.85
C ILE A 358 -1.04 -17.60 2.71
N GLN A 359 0.13 -17.55 2.08
CA GLN A 359 0.85 -16.29 1.83
C GLN A 359 0.09 -15.43 0.81
N ARG A 360 -0.12 -14.17 1.12
CA ARG A 360 -0.76 -13.18 0.22
C ARG A 360 0.10 -12.81 -0.99
N SER A 361 1.40 -13.10 -0.95
CA SER A 361 2.34 -12.85 -2.05
C SER A 361 2.24 -13.86 -3.21
N LEU A 362 1.50 -14.95 -3.06
CA LEU A 362 1.30 -15.92 -4.14
C LEU A 362 0.54 -15.29 -5.31
N PRO A 363 0.80 -15.70 -6.57
CA PRO A 363 -0.08 -15.38 -7.68
C PRO A 363 -1.46 -16.04 -7.48
N LEU A 364 -2.50 -15.49 -8.13
CA LEU A 364 -3.86 -16.03 -8.02
C LEU A 364 -3.94 -17.53 -8.31
N SER A 365 -3.23 -18.00 -9.32
CA SER A 365 -3.18 -19.44 -9.67
C SER A 365 -2.76 -20.32 -8.50
N GLY A 366 -1.80 -19.85 -7.69
CA GLY A 366 -1.34 -20.58 -6.51
C GLY A 366 -2.46 -20.72 -5.47
N ILE A 367 -3.24 -19.64 -5.23
CA ILE A 367 -4.38 -19.67 -4.33
C ILE A 367 -5.49 -20.60 -4.85
N LEU A 368 -5.85 -20.45 -6.14
CA LEU A 368 -6.90 -21.28 -6.75
C LEU A 368 -6.56 -22.76 -6.74
N ASN A 369 -5.29 -23.12 -6.96
CA ASN A 369 -4.83 -24.51 -6.88
C ASN A 369 -4.99 -25.11 -5.48
N LEU A 370 -4.85 -24.28 -4.41
CA LEU A 370 -5.12 -24.74 -3.04
C LEU A 370 -6.62 -24.93 -2.79
N LEU A 371 -7.47 -24.04 -3.29
CA LEU A 371 -8.92 -24.13 -3.14
C LEU A 371 -9.54 -25.27 -3.94
N ARG A 372 -8.96 -25.62 -5.12
CA ARG A 372 -9.38 -26.80 -5.90
C ARG A 372 -9.25 -28.12 -5.15
N LYS A 373 -8.33 -28.21 -4.18
CA LYS A 373 -8.23 -29.39 -3.29
C LYS A 373 -9.47 -29.57 -2.41
N GLY A 374 -10.32 -28.56 -2.31
CA GLY A 374 -11.61 -28.59 -1.61
C GLY A 374 -12.79 -28.75 -2.58
N ASP A 375 -12.58 -29.32 -3.76
CA ASP A 375 -13.60 -29.58 -4.78
C ASP A 375 -14.31 -28.30 -5.27
N ILE A 376 -13.57 -27.21 -5.41
CA ILE A 376 -14.08 -25.95 -5.98
C ILE A 376 -13.43 -25.71 -7.33
N GLU A 377 -14.25 -25.53 -8.36
CA GLU A 377 -13.79 -25.17 -9.69
C GLU A 377 -13.95 -23.67 -9.95
N PHE A 378 -13.02 -23.13 -10.73
CA PHE A 378 -12.94 -21.70 -11.01
C PHE A 378 -12.68 -21.43 -12.49
N ARG A 379 -13.32 -20.37 -13.00
CA ARG A 379 -13.07 -19.82 -14.33
C ARG A 379 -12.80 -18.32 -14.20
N VAL A 380 -11.74 -17.82 -14.82
CA VAL A 380 -11.40 -16.40 -14.85
C VAL A 380 -11.85 -15.79 -16.18
N GLU A 381 -12.66 -14.75 -16.12
CA GLU A 381 -13.22 -14.01 -17.25
C GLU A 381 -12.92 -12.52 -17.08
N GLY A 382 -11.80 -12.05 -17.63
CA GLY A 382 -11.31 -10.68 -17.39
C GLY A 382 -11.05 -10.45 -15.91
N LYS A 383 -11.81 -9.53 -15.29
CA LYS A 383 -11.79 -9.29 -13.84
C LYS A 383 -12.73 -10.18 -13.02
N ALA A 384 -13.57 -10.97 -13.66
CA ALA A 384 -14.48 -11.85 -12.96
C ALA A 384 -13.84 -13.20 -12.63
N LEU A 385 -13.92 -13.63 -11.38
CA LEU A 385 -13.64 -14.97 -10.91
C LEU A 385 -14.97 -15.68 -10.68
N VAL A 386 -15.30 -16.61 -11.60
CA VAL A 386 -16.54 -17.38 -11.58
C VAL A 386 -16.28 -18.69 -10.87
N ILE A 387 -17.05 -18.96 -9.81
CA ILE A 387 -17.04 -20.24 -9.07
C ILE A 387 -18.09 -21.14 -9.74
N THR A 388 -17.66 -22.32 -10.21
CA THR A 388 -18.47 -23.21 -11.07
C THR A 388 -18.80 -24.56 -10.43
N GLY A 389 -18.25 -24.86 -9.24
CA GLY A 389 -18.42 -26.16 -8.59
C GLY A 389 -19.01 -26.08 -7.20
#